data_4863515d68d015ee3999c4423f53ccc9
#
_entry.id   4863515d68d015ee3999c4423f53ccc9
#
_cell.length_a   1.000
_cell.length_b   1.000
_cell.length_c   1.000
_cell.angle_alpha   90.00
_cell.angle_beta   90.00
_cell.angle_gamma   90.00
#
_symmetry.space_group_name_H-M   'P 1'
#
loop_
_entity.id
_entity.type
_entity.pdbx_description
1 polymer ?
#
loop_
_entity_poly.entity_id
_entity_poly.type
_entity_poly.pdbx_seq_one_letter_code
_entity_poly.pdbx_strand_id
1 'polypeptide(L)'
;MKIGIIGYGSMGKMLLEKFIETKRVKESDIFLSTEKFEDIESLNKIYPQINICKQNTDTAKNADILFVCVKPLDITPVLSEIIGSVKCNCHIVSLAGYVLFQQLEQICAERKITKIMPSVTAEVYQSITLICHNDYVNDDDKNRVEQLLQCFGKNIQVTESELGMASDLTSSMPGFICAILKVITNEAAKRSTISKEKIATMVTETMYGTAKLLVEKNITFDDLINKVATKGGITEEGAKVIYEKLPQVINEMFDKTSKKVELTIEKVKNLLKVV
;
A
#
# COMPACT_ATOMS: atom_id res chain seq x y z
N MET A 1 20.08 10.41 -8.85
CA MET A 1 19.04 9.49 -9.36
C MET A 1 17.73 10.24 -9.38
N LYS A 2 17.13 10.40 -10.54
CA LYS A 2 15.92 11.18 -10.74
C LYS A 2 14.68 10.31 -10.56
N ILE A 3 13.73 10.76 -9.75
CA ILE A 3 12.48 10.09 -9.46
C ILE A 3 11.34 10.82 -10.15
N GLY A 4 10.57 10.10 -10.97
CA GLY A 4 9.32 10.59 -11.51
C GLY A 4 8.13 10.07 -10.68
N ILE A 5 7.14 10.91 -10.44
CA ILE A 5 5.88 10.53 -9.81
C ILE A 5 4.75 11.02 -10.70
N ILE A 6 3.95 10.09 -11.23
CA ILE A 6 2.75 10.40 -12.02
C ILE A 6 1.53 10.07 -11.17
N GLY A 7 0.71 11.08 -10.87
CA GLY A 7 -0.46 10.98 -10.00
C GLY A 7 -0.17 11.45 -8.58
N TYR A 8 -0.95 12.43 -8.11
CA TYR A 8 -0.85 13.06 -6.79
C TYR A 8 -2.11 12.79 -5.92
N GLY A 9 -2.62 11.55 -6.00
CA GLY A 9 -3.59 11.03 -5.05
C GLY A 9 -2.93 10.67 -3.71
N SER A 10 -3.68 10.04 -2.80
CA SER A 10 -3.18 9.69 -1.44
C SER A 10 -1.82 8.99 -1.45
N MET A 11 -1.61 8.02 -2.35
CA MET A 11 -0.35 7.26 -2.40
C MET A 11 0.79 8.06 -3.03
N GLY A 12 0.55 8.81 -4.12
CA GLY A 12 1.58 9.64 -4.74
C GLY A 12 2.03 10.77 -3.82
N LYS A 13 1.09 11.39 -3.10
CA LYS A 13 1.37 12.37 -2.06
C LYS A 13 2.21 11.77 -0.94
N MET A 14 1.82 10.63 -0.40
CA MET A 14 2.57 9.92 0.65
C MET A 14 4.00 9.60 0.21
N LEU A 15 4.20 9.07 -1.00
CA LEU A 15 5.54 8.78 -1.52
C LEU A 15 6.40 10.04 -1.61
N LEU A 16 5.87 11.12 -2.18
CA LEU A 16 6.56 12.41 -2.28
C LEU A 16 7.00 12.89 -0.90
N GLU A 17 6.06 12.99 0.04
CA GLU A 17 6.32 13.47 1.39
C GLU A 17 7.36 12.61 2.11
N LYS A 18 7.22 11.29 2.07
CA LYS A 18 8.16 10.38 2.75
C LYS A 18 9.56 10.40 2.13
N PHE A 19 9.69 10.51 0.81
CA PHE A 19 11.00 10.65 0.17
C PHE A 19 11.72 11.94 0.58
N ILE A 20 10.99 13.05 0.71
CA ILE A 20 11.56 14.35 1.10
C ILE A 20 11.85 14.38 2.61
N GLU A 21 10.86 14.05 3.47
CA GLU A 21 10.99 14.07 4.93
C GLU A 21 12.16 13.23 5.43
N THR A 22 12.36 12.05 4.84
CA THR A 22 13.45 11.15 5.21
C THR A 22 14.77 11.48 4.51
N LYS A 23 14.79 12.50 3.65
CA LYS A 23 15.95 12.89 2.82
C LYS A 23 16.45 11.74 1.94
N ARG A 24 15.59 10.79 1.61
CA ARG A 24 15.94 9.67 0.73
C ARG A 24 16.15 10.12 -0.70
N VAL A 25 15.40 11.14 -1.13
CA VAL A 25 15.51 11.79 -2.43
C VAL A 25 15.60 13.30 -2.22
N LYS A 26 16.48 13.98 -2.95
CA LYS A 26 16.54 15.44 -2.96
C LYS A 26 15.33 16.00 -3.72
N GLU A 27 14.75 17.09 -3.25
CA GLU A 27 13.63 17.75 -3.95
C GLU A 27 13.94 18.01 -5.43
N SER A 28 15.15 18.49 -5.73
CA SER A 28 15.61 18.79 -7.10
C SER A 28 15.69 17.56 -8.02
N ASP A 29 15.69 16.35 -7.45
CA ASP A 29 15.71 15.11 -8.21
C ASP A 29 14.30 14.54 -8.42
N ILE A 30 13.23 15.17 -7.89
CA ILE A 30 11.85 14.73 -8.03
C ILE A 30 11.14 15.50 -9.14
N PHE A 31 10.50 14.76 -10.05
CA PHE A 31 9.63 15.24 -11.12
C PHE A 31 8.22 14.75 -10.84
N LEU A 32 7.25 15.66 -10.80
CA LEU A 32 5.87 15.36 -10.43
C LEU A 32 4.89 15.87 -11.49
N SER A 33 3.94 15.02 -11.88
CA SER A 33 2.78 15.40 -12.69
C SER A 33 1.51 14.73 -12.17
N THR A 34 0.37 15.32 -12.48
CA THR A 34 -0.95 14.77 -12.18
C THR A 34 -1.96 15.30 -13.19
N GLU A 35 -3.08 14.58 -13.38
CA GLU A 35 -4.16 15.01 -14.28
C GLU A 35 -4.71 16.38 -13.89
N LYS A 36 -4.90 16.63 -12.60
CA LYS A 36 -5.35 17.92 -12.06
C LYS A 36 -4.14 18.75 -11.64
N PHE A 37 -3.63 19.56 -12.56
CA PHE A 37 -2.46 20.39 -12.32
C PHE A 37 -2.62 21.32 -11.10
N GLU A 38 -3.84 21.78 -10.85
CA GLU A 38 -4.17 22.66 -9.73
C GLU A 38 -3.85 22.06 -8.36
N ASP A 39 -3.90 20.72 -8.25
CA ASP A 39 -3.58 20.00 -7.00
C ASP A 39 -2.10 20.11 -6.63
N ILE A 40 -1.21 20.35 -7.61
CA ILE A 40 0.25 20.41 -7.41
C ILE A 40 0.86 21.81 -7.66
N GLU A 41 0.14 22.71 -8.31
CA GLU A 41 0.66 24.02 -8.70
C GLU A 41 1.27 24.82 -7.53
N SER A 42 0.68 24.70 -6.34
CA SER A 42 1.15 25.41 -5.14
C SER A 42 2.26 24.69 -4.38
N LEU A 43 2.65 23.47 -4.77
CA LEU A 43 3.65 22.68 -4.02
C LEU A 43 5.04 23.32 -3.99
N ASN A 44 5.38 24.14 -4.99
CA ASN A 44 6.65 24.90 -4.98
C ASN A 44 6.74 25.91 -3.82
N LYS A 45 5.64 26.24 -3.17
CA LYS A 45 5.65 27.06 -1.94
C LYS A 45 6.13 26.25 -0.73
N ILE A 46 5.91 24.92 -0.74
CA ILE A 46 6.26 24.00 0.34
C ILE A 46 7.60 23.32 0.03
N TYR A 47 7.79 22.91 -1.22
CA TYR A 47 8.96 22.22 -1.74
C TYR A 47 9.57 23.02 -2.91
N PRO A 48 10.40 24.06 -2.64
CA PRO A 48 10.81 25.04 -3.66
C PRO A 48 11.64 24.45 -4.81
N GLN A 49 12.27 23.29 -4.63
CA GLN A 49 13.17 22.70 -5.61
C GLN A 49 12.54 21.55 -6.40
N ILE A 50 11.28 21.18 -6.12
CA ILE A 50 10.61 20.11 -6.86
C ILE A 50 10.32 20.54 -8.30
N ASN A 51 10.47 19.60 -9.25
CA ASN A 51 10.15 19.86 -10.65
C ASN A 51 8.68 19.49 -10.93
N ILE A 52 7.80 20.49 -10.95
CA ILE A 52 6.41 20.29 -11.32
C ILE A 52 6.27 20.30 -12.84
N CYS A 53 5.75 19.22 -13.40
CA CYS A 53 5.55 19.01 -14.82
C CYS A 53 4.06 19.16 -15.18
N LYS A 54 3.77 19.84 -16.31
CA LYS A 54 2.39 19.97 -16.81
C LYS A 54 1.89 18.71 -17.52
N GLN A 55 2.82 17.91 -18.04
CA GLN A 55 2.50 16.69 -18.79
C GLN A 55 3.20 15.48 -18.17
N ASN A 56 2.55 14.32 -18.20
CA ASN A 56 3.13 13.06 -17.72
C ASN A 56 4.38 12.67 -18.52
N THR A 57 4.43 12.98 -19.81
CA THR A 57 5.57 12.74 -20.70
C THR A 57 6.83 13.49 -20.23
N ASP A 58 6.67 14.71 -19.66
CA ASP A 58 7.80 15.47 -19.12
C ASP A 58 8.34 14.83 -17.84
N THR A 59 7.49 14.29 -17.00
CA THR A 59 7.89 13.51 -15.82
C THR A 59 8.61 12.24 -16.26
N ALA A 60 8.04 11.50 -17.20
CA ALA A 60 8.56 10.22 -17.69
C ALA A 60 9.95 10.34 -18.30
N LYS A 61 10.19 11.33 -19.19
CA LYS A 61 11.48 11.50 -19.87
C LYS A 61 12.64 11.85 -18.93
N ASN A 62 12.34 12.42 -17.77
CA ASN A 62 13.36 12.82 -16.80
C ASN A 62 13.68 11.72 -15.79
N ALA A 63 12.78 10.77 -15.55
CA ALA A 63 12.91 9.76 -14.52
C ALA A 63 13.95 8.67 -14.83
N ASP A 64 14.65 8.23 -13.79
CA ASP A 64 15.43 6.99 -13.77
C ASP A 64 14.59 5.86 -13.12
N ILE A 65 13.77 6.23 -12.11
CA ILE A 65 12.70 5.40 -11.55
C ILE A 65 11.40 6.20 -11.64
N LEU A 66 10.37 5.61 -12.22
CA LEU A 66 9.09 6.25 -12.49
C LEU A 66 7.97 5.58 -11.70
N PHE A 67 7.48 6.23 -10.66
CA PHE A 67 6.31 5.79 -9.90
C PHE A 67 5.03 6.22 -10.61
N VAL A 68 4.20 5.24 -10.98
CA VAL A 68 2.88 5.48 -11.59
C VAL A 68 1.81 5.23 -10.54
N CYS A 69 1.32 6.34 -9.96
CA CYS A 69 0.44 6.37 -8.77
C CYS A 69 -1.02 6.61 -9.13
N VAL A 70 -1.49 6.01 -10.23
CA VAL A 70 -2.86 6.14 -10.71
C VAL A 70 -3.70 4.92 -10.34
N LYS A 71 -5.04 5.03 -10.47
CA LYS A 71 -5.95 3.92 -10.21
C LYS A 71 -5.76 2.80 -11.24
N PRO A 72 -6.11 1.55 -10.93
CA PRO A 72 -5.93 0.43 -11.85
C PRO A 72 -6.55 0.62 -13.24
N LEU A 73 -7.70 1.30 -13.34
CA LEU A 73 -8.35 1.55 -14.63
C LEU A 73 -7.69 2.67 -15.44
N ASP A 74 -6.90 3.53 -14.81
CA ASP A 74 -6.23 4.66 -15.45
C ASP A 74 -4.79 4.30 -15.88
N ILE A 75 -4.28 3.11 -15.49
CA ILE A 75 -2.88 2.73 -15.75
C ILE A 75 -2.60 2.57 -17.24
N THR A 76 -3.51 1.93 -17.97
CA THR A 76 -3.37 1.68 -19.42
C THR A 76 -3.28 2.97 -20.23
N PRO A 77 -4.22 3.93 -20.11
CA PRO A 77 -4.12 5.21 -20.80
C PRO A 77 -2.82 5.96 -20.46
N VAL A 78 -2.46 6.02 -19.19
CA VAL A 78 -1.25 6.74 -18.73
C VAL A 78 0.02 6.09 -19.29
N LEU A 79 0.16 4.77 -19.23
CA LEU A 79 1.33 4.09 -19.79
C LEU A 79 1.40 4.24 -21.31
N SER A 80 0.28 4.16 -22.02
CA SER A 80 0.24 4.37 -23.48
C SER A 80 0.65 5.79 -23.86
N GLU A 81 0.26 6.79 -23.08
CA GLU A 81 0.66 8.19 -23.27
C GLU A 81 2.16 8.38 -23.13
N ILE A 82 2.77 7.78 -22.10
CA ILE A 82 4.14 8.11 -21.69
C ILE A 82 5.22 7.20 -22.26
N ILE A 83 4.88 5.97 -22.70
CA ILE A 83 5.90 4.94 -22.99
C ILE A 83 6.91 5.36 -24.05
N GLY A 84 6.50 6.16 -25.03
CA GLY A 84 7.39 6.74 -26.05
C GLY A 84 8.40 7.76 -25.49
N SER A 85 8.15 8.31 -24.30
CA SER A 85 9.00 9.29 -23.63
C SER A 85 9.85 8.68 -22.50
N VAL A 86 9.51 7.44 -22.05
CA VAL A 86 10.24 6.75 -20.98
C VAL A 86 11.61 6.29 -21.49
N LYS A 87 12.68 6.62 -20.75
CA LYS A 87 14.04 6.15 -21.08
C LYS A 87 14.12 4.63 -21.15
N CYS A 88 14.94 4.07 -22.03
CA CYS A 88 15.09 2.63 -22.18
C CYS A 88 15.51 1.90 -20.89
N ASN A 89 16.30 2.55 -20.05
CA ASN A 89 16.79 2.01 -18.77
C ASN A 89 15.96 2.44 -17.57
N CYS A 90 14.90 3.21 -17.75
CA CYS A 90 14.01 3.63 -16.66
C CYS A 90 13.29 2.43 -16.05
N HIS A 91 13.21 2.40 -14.73
CA HIS A 91 12.47 1.41 -13.99
C HIS A 91 11.07 1.92 -13.67
N ILE A 92 10.05 1.30 -14.22
CA ILE A 92 8.65 1.67 -13.97
C ILE A 92 8.19 0.97 -12.68
N VAL A 93 7.67 1.74 -11.74
CA VAL A 93 7.10 1.25 -10.48
C VAL A 93 5.62 1.58 -10.44
N SER A 94 4.79 0.56 -10.59
CA SER A 94 3.32 0.70 -10.63
C SER A 94 2.69 0.47 -9.26
N LEU A 95 1.79 1.36 -8.86
CA LEU A 95 0.95 1.18 -7.68
C LEU A 95 -0.39 0.48 -7.99
N ALA A 96 -0.64 0.17 -9.26
CA ALA A 96 -1.81 -0.59 -9.68
C ALA A 96 -1.58 -2.11 -9.51
N GLY A 97 -1.47 -2.57 -8.27
CA GLY A 97 -1.06 -3.93 -7.91
C GLY A 97 -1.90 -5.04 -8.55
N TYR A 98 -3.19 -4.79 -8.81
CA TYR A 98 -4.09 -5.76 -9.43
C TYR A 98 -4.08 -5.75 -10.97
N VAL A 99 -3.23 -4.93 -11.60
CA VAL A 99 -2.98 -5.02 -13.05
C VAL A 99 -1.87 -6.03 -13.27
N LEU A 100 -2.13 -7.09 -14.04
CA LEU A 100 -1.17 -8.18 -14.24
C LEU A 100 0.05 -7.71 -15.05
N PHE A 101 1.23 -8.31 -14.82
CA PHE A 101 2.41 -8.03 -15.62
C PHE A 101 2.16 -8.26 -17.10
N GLN A 102 1.48 -9.35 -17.46
CA GLN A 102 1.08 -9.61 -18.84
C GLN A 102 0.31 -8.44 -19.49
N GLN A 103 -0.51 -7.73 -18.69
CA GLN A 103 -1.27 -6.56 -19.17
C GLN A 103 -0.39 -5.33 -19.32
N LEU A 104 0.53 -5.11 -18.35
CA LEU A 104 1.47 -4.00 -18.40
C LEU A 104 2.49 -4.15 -19.54
N GLU A 105 2.95 -5.37 -19.78
CA GLU A 105 3.94 -5.71 -20.82
C GLU A 105 3.39 -5.61 -22.24
N GLN A 106 2.07 -5.67 -22.43
CA GLN A 106 1.46 -5.35 -23.73
C GLN A 106 1.73 -3.90 -24.17
N ILE A 107 1.88 -2.98 -23.20
CA ILE A 107 2.17 -1.56 -23.46
C ILE A 107 3.67 -1.28 -23.31
N CYS A 108 4.28 -1.88 -22.29
CA CYS A 108 5.64 -1.62 -21.85
C CYS A 108 6.54 -2.84 -22.16
N ALA A 109 6.56 -3.30 -23.41
CA ALA A 109 7.35 -4.47 -23.82
C ALA A 109 8.82 -4.33 -23.39
N GLU A 110 9.37 -5.39 -22.82
CA GLU A 110 10.78 -5.49 -22.40
C GLU A 110 11.24 -4.42 -21.38
N ARG A 111 10.29 -3.77 -20.69
CA ARG A 111 10.60 -2.78 -19.65
C ARG A 111 10.69 -3.42 -18.27
N LYS A 112 11.56 -2.86 -17.44
CA LYS A 112 11.65 -3.17 -16.02
C LYS A 112 10.41 -2.66 -15.33
N ILE A 113 9.59 -3.55 -14.78
CA ILE A 113 8.35 -3.20 -14.09
C ILE A 113 8.36 -3.83 -12.69
N THR A 114 8.17 -3.00 -11.70
CA THR A 114 7.90 -3.41 -10.33
C THR A 114 6.50 -2.96 -9.94
N LYS A 115 5.73 -3.86 -9.34
CA LYS A 115 4.48 -3.49 -8.68
C LYS A 115 4.72 -3.33 -7.19
N ILE A 116 4.18 -2.27 -6.60
CA ILE A 116 4.23 -2.04 -5.16
C ILE A 116 2.83 -1.78 -4.61
N MET A 117 2.61 -2.24 -3.39
CA MET A 117 1.39 -1.95 -2.63
C MET A 117 1.77 -1.52 -1.21
N PRO A 118 1.99 -0.22 -0.98
CA PRO A 118 2.24 0.31 0.35
C PRO A 118 0.96 0.33 1.18
N SER A 119 1.11 0.37 2.50
CA SER A 119 0.02 0.57 3.46
C SER A 119 -0.07 2.03 3.88
N VAL A 120 -1.27 2.49 4.24
CA VAL A 120 -1.51 3.80 4.85
C VAL A 120 -0.67 4.03 6.12
N THR A 121 -0.23 2.96 6.78
CA THR A 121 0.67 3.02 7.96
C THR A 121 2.07 3.57 7.62
N ALA A 122 2.36 3.83 6.35
CA ALA A 122 3.52 4.62 5.91
C ALA A 122 3.52 6.03 6.52
N GLU A 123 2.36 6.60 6.81
CA GLU A 123 2.25 7.92 7.46
C GLU A 123 2.99 7.97 8.81
N VAL A 124 3.04 6.82 9.52
CA VAL A 124 3.75 6.65 10.78
C VAL A 124 5.02 5.79 10.65
N TYR A 125 5.57 5.65 9.44
CA TYR A 125 6.79 4.88 9.13
C TYR A 125 6.70 3.38 9.48
N GLN A 126 5.50 2.80 9.48
CA GLN A 126 5.24 1.40 9.80
C GLN A 126 4.54 0.66 8.64
N SER A 127 4.82 1.06 7.41
CA SER A 127 4.29 0.34 6.26
C SER A 127 4.86 -1.06 6.15
N ILE A 128 4.02 -2.01 5.80
CA ILE A 128 4.47 -3.20 5.07
C ILE A 128 4.17 -2.92 3.60
N THR A 129 5.22 -2.74 2.81
CA THR A 129 5.09 -2.52 1.37
C THR A 129 5.32 -3.83 0.64
N LEU A 130 4.29 -4.32 -0.05
CA LEU A 130 4.43 -5.48 -0.92
C LEU A 130 5.15 -5.08 -2.19
N ILE A 131 6.06 -5.95 -2.67
CA ILE A 131 6.85 -5.73 -3.88
C ILE A 131 6.79 -6.98 -4.74
N CYS A 132 6.52 -6.80 -6.02
CA CYS A 132 6.57 -7.85 -7.02
C CYS A 132 7.26 -7.33 -8.28
N HIS A 133 8.21 -8.09 -8.83
CA HIS A 133 9.01 -7.70 -9.99
C HIS A 133 8.70 -8.58 -11.19
N ASN A 134 8.76 -8.02 -12.40
CA ASN A 134 8.79 -8.83 -13.61
C ASN A 134 10.22 -9.33 -13.92
N ASP A 135 10.35 -10.20 -14.94
CA ASP A 135 11.60 -10.88 -15.29
C ASP A 135 12.70 -9.95 -15.84
N TYR A 136 12.36 -8.73 -16.22
CA TYR A 136 13.32 -7.74 -16.71
C TYR A 136 14.03 -6.95 -15.59
N VAL A 137 13.58 -7.09 -14.34
CA VAL A 137 14.18 -6.41 -13.17
C VAL A 137 15.32 -7.24 -12.60
N ASN A 138 16.55 -6.77 -12.74
CA ASN A 138 17.71 -7.40 -12.13
C ASN A 138 17.88 -7.05 -10.65
N ASP A 139 18.82 -7.70 -9.96
CA ASP A 139 18.98 -7.54 -8.51
C ASP A 139 19.42 -6.13 -8.09
N ASP A 140 20.21 -5.44 -8.91
CA ASP A 140 20.58 -4.04 -8.63
C ASP A 140 19.36 -3.12 -8.70
N ASP A 141 18.47 -3.35 -9.66
CA ASP A 141 17.24 -2.59 -9.82
C ASP A 141 16.26 -2.87 -8.66
N LYS A 142 16.12 -4.14 -8.22
CA LYS A 142 15.36 -4.52 -7.02
C LYS A 142 15.86 -3.76 -5.81
N ASN A 143 17.17 -3.87 -5.53
CA ASN A 143 17.82 -3.22 -4.40
C ASN A 143 17.59 -1.70 -4.37
N ARG A 144 17.65 -1.02 -5.53
CA ARG A 144 17.40 0.42 -5.61
C ARG A 144 15.98 0.80 -5.21
N VAL A 145 14.98 0.07 -5.73
CA VAL A 145 13.56 0.31 -5.39
C VAL A 145 13.31 -0.01 -3.92
N GLU A 146 13.79 -1.15 -3.44
CA GLU A 146 13.61 -1.57 -2.05
C GLU A 146 14.21 -0.56 -1.07
N GLN A 147 15.43 -0.08 -1.35
CA GLN A 147 16.06 0.95 -0.52
C GLN A 147 15.27 2.26 -0.49
N LEU A 148 14.62 2.67 -1.59
CA LEU A 148 13.75 3.83 -1.60
C LEU A 148 12.55 3.61 -0.67
N LEU A 149 11.92 2.44 -0.72
CA LEU A 149 10.69 2.15 0.00
C LEU A 149 10.92 1.90 1.49
N GLN A 150 12.12 1.46 1.90
CA GLN A 150 12.48 1.24 3.32
C GLN A 150 12.39 2.51 4.17
N CYS A 151 12.35 3.70 3.56
CA CYS A 151 12.27 4.95 4.30
C CYS A 151 10.94 5.16 5.06
N PHE A 152 9.91 4.37 4.76
CA PHE A 152 8.61 4.47 5.45
C PHE A 152 8.07 3.13 5.97
N GLY A 153 8.94 2.09 6.07
CA GLY A 153 8.56 0.81 6.65
C GLY A 153 9.38 -0.37 6.14
N LYS A 154 8.80 -1.55 6.18
CA LYS A 154 9.42 -2.80 5.74
C LYS A 154 8.90 -3.19 4.37
N ASN A 155 9.73 -3.88 3.59
CA ASN A 155 9.37 -4.44 2.30
C ASN A 155 9.19 -5.95 2.43
N ILE A 156 8.18 -6.50 1.73
CA ILE A 156 7.98 -7.93 1.59
C ILE A 156 7.83 -8.23 0.10
N GLN A 157 8.76 -9.02 -0.44
CA GLN A 157 8.65 -9.52 -1.80
C GLN A 157 7.63 -10.66 -1.84
N VAL A 158 6.73 -10.60 -2.82
CA VAL A 158 5.71 -11.61 -3.08
C VAL A 158 5.65 -11.90 -4.58
N THR A 159 5.09 -13.04 -4.94
CA THR A 159 4.75 -13.36 -6.32
C THR A 159 3.48 -12.62 -6.76
N GLU A 160 3.25 -12.52 -8.06
CA GLU A 160 2.05 -11.89 -8.58
C GLU A 160 0.76 -12.60 -8.11
N SER A 161 0.79 -13.92 -8.00
CA SER A 161 -0.35 -14.72 -7.52
C SER A 161 -0.65 -14.52 -6.03
N GLU A 162 0.33 -14.15 -5.23
CA GLU A 162 0.17 -13.89 -3.79
C GLU A 162 -0.34 -12.47 -3.50
N LEU A 163 -0.20 -11.52 -4.44
CA LEU A 163 -0.53 -10.10 -4.21
C LEU A 163 -1.94 -9.88 -3.68
N GLY A 164 -2.92 -10.65 -4.12
CA GLY A 164 -4.31 -10.52 -3.67
C GLY A 164 -4.43 -10.70 -2.16
N MET A 165 -4.07 -11.88 -1.66
CA MET A 165 -4.13 -12.20 -0.23
C MET A 165 -3.16 -11.35 0.58
N ALA A 166 -1.93 -11.15 0.10
CA ALA A 166 -0.94 -10.34 0.79
C ALA A 166 -1.41 -8.88 0.97
N SER A 167 -2.14 -8.32 -0.01
CA SER A 167 -2.69 -6.97 0.11
C SER A 167 -3.80 -6.88 1.15
N ASP A 168 -4.63 -7.91 1.29
CA ASP A 168 -5.63 -7.96 2.35
C ASP A 168 -4.98 -7.96 3.74
N LEU A 169 -3.84 -8.66 3.88
CA LEU A 169 -3.08 -8.75 5.14
C LEU A 169 -2.24 -7.50 5.45
N THR A 170 -2.05 -6.58 4.51
CA THR A 170 -1.18 -5.41 4.68
C THR A 170 -1.89 -4.08 4.37
N SER A 171 -2.20 -3.83 3.11
CA SER A 171 -2.75 -2.55 2.65
C SER A 171 -4.21 -2.37 3.06
N SER A 172 -5.03 -3.44 3.07
CA SER A 172 -6.44 -3.43 3.48
C SER A 172 -6.61 -3.63 4.99
N MET A 173 -5.69 -4.35 5.63
CA MET A 173 -5.78 -4.75 7.04
C MET A 173 -6.01 -3.59 8.01
N PRO A 174 -5.40 -2.40 7.89
CA PRO A 174 -5.71 -1.27 8.76
C PRO A 174 -7.20 -0.91 8.78
N GLY A 175 -7.86 -0.98 7.61
CA GLY A 175 -9.31 -0.78 7.51
C GLY A 175 -10.11 -1.88 8.20
N PHE A 176 -9.73 -3.14 8.04
CA PHE A 176 -10.38 -4.28 8.69
C PHE A 176 -10.21 -4.23 10.21
N ILE A 177 -9.00 -3.93 10.69
CA ILE A 177 -8.74 -3.71 12.12
C ILE A 177 -9.64 -2.60 12.67
N CYS A 178 -9.69 -1.45 12.01
CA CYS A 178 -10.56 -0.34 12.43
C CYS A 178 -12.04 -0.73 12.47
N ALA A 179 -12.52 -1.53 11.51
CA ALA A 179 -13.88 -2.04 11.50
C ALA A 179 -14.17 -2.95 12.70
N ILE A 180 -13.25 -3.87 13.02
CA ILE A 180 -13.33 -4.75 14.19
C ILE A 180 -13.35 -3.93 15.49
N LEU A 181 -12.42 -2.98 15.65
CA LEU A 181 -12.33 -2.12 16.84
C LEU A 181 -13.60 -1.28 17.02
N LYS A 182 -14.18 -0.79 15.91
CA LYS A 182 -15.46 -0.07 15.91
C LYS A 182 -16.61 -0.95 16.39
N VAL A 183 -16.67 -2.21 15.97
CA VAL A 183 -17.69 -3.17 16.45
C VAL A 183 -17.51 -3.42 17.93
N ILE A 184 -16.31 -3.72 18.41
CA ILE A 184 -15.99 -3.90 19.82
C ILE A 184 -16.43 -2.68 20.63
N THR A 185 -16.06 -1.49 20.20
CA THR A 185 -16.42 -0.23 20.86
C THR A 185 -17.94 -0.06 20.99
N ASN A 186 -18.67 -0.32 19.92
CA ASN A 186 -20.12 -0.18 19.91
C ASN A 186 -20.81 -1.20 20.84
N GLU A 187 -20.37 -2.45 20.82
CA GLU A 187 -20.96 -3.49 21.67
C GLU A 187 -20.64 -3.30 23.17
N ALA A 188 -19.43 -2.84 23.48
CA ALA A 188 -19.05 -2.48 24.84
C ALA A 188 -19.85 -1.29 25.40
N ALA A 189 -20.10 -0.27 24.57
CA ALA A 189 -20.91 0.90 24.95
C ALA A 189 -22.37 0.54 25.27
N LYS A 190 -22.95 -0.49 24.66
CA LYS A 190 -24.30 -0.98 24.96
C LYS A 190 -24.40 -1.69 26.31
N ARG A 191 -23.26 -2.15 26.87
CA ARG A 191 -23.18 -3.02 28.07
C ARG A 191 -22.54 -2.36 29.27
N SER A 192 -22.15 -1.08 29.15
CA SER A 192 -21.49 -0.36 30.22
C SER A 192 -21.90 1.10 30.29
N THR A 193 -21.61 1.74 31.42
CA THR A 193 -21.79 3.19 31.63
C THR A 193 -20.59 4.01 31.17
N ILE A 194 -19.57 3.37 30.63
CA ILE A 194 -18.35 4.02 30.13
C ILE A 194 -18.69 4.77 28.84
N SER A 195 -18.25 6.02 28.73
CA SER A 195 -18.48 6.79 27.51
C SER A 195 -17.79 6.14 26.29
N LYS A 196 -18.42 6.27 25.14
CA LYS A 196 -17.93 5.65 23.91
C LYS A 196 -16.49 6.11 23.53
N GLU A 197 -16.18 7.36 23.83
CA GLU A 197 -14.84 7.95 23.62
C GLU A 197 -13.79 7.28 24.49
N LYS A 198 -14.12 7.04 25.78
CA LYS A 198 -13.21 6.31 26.70
C LYS A 198 -13.02 4.85 26.24
N ILE A 199 -14.08 4.18 25.80
CA ILE A 199 -13.99 2.82 25.28
C ILE A 199 -13.09 2.79 24.02
N ALA A 200 -13.28 3.73 23.10
CA ALA A 200 -12.45 3.83 21.90
C ALA A 200 -10.96 4.01 22.23
N THR A 201 -10.66 4.89 23.17
CA THR A 201 -9.27 5.07 23.67
C THR A 201 -8.71 3.76 24.27
N MET A 202 -9.46 3.10 25.16
CA MET A 202 -9.04 1.83 25.77
C MET A 202 -8.72 0.77 24.72
N VAL A 203 -9.60 0.59 23.75
CA VAL A 203 -9.46 -0.43 22.69
C VAL A 203 -8.25 -0.12 21.80
N THR A 204 -8.10 1.14 21.41
CA THR A 204 -6.99 1.57 20.52
C THR A 204 -5.64 1.43 21.21
N GLU A 205 -5.51 1.92 22.44
CA GLU A 205 -4.25 1.84 23.22
C GLU A 205 -3.88 0.38 23.54
N THR A 206 -4.87 -0.44 23.87
CA THR A 206 -4.64 -1.88 24.10
C THR A 206 -4.17 -2.58 22.82
N MET A 207 -4.78 -2.29 21.68
CA MET A 207 -4.36 -2.85 20.40
C MET A 207 -2.92 -2.44 20.05
N TYR A 208 -2.59 -1.15 20.19
CA TYR A 208 -1.23 -0.64 19.98
C TYR A 208 -0.22 -1.34 20.89
N GLY A 209 -0.50 -1.42 22.21
CA GLY A 209 0.37 -2.10 23.17
C GLY A 209 0.54 -3.60 22.88
N THR A 210 -0.53 -4.27 22.45
CA THR A 210 -0.50 -5.68 22.05
C THR A 210 0.38 -5.90 20.82
N ALA A 211 0.17 -5.12 19.76
CA ALA A 211 0.99 -5.21 18.56
C ALA A 211 2.47 -4.92 18.83
N LYS A 212 2.74 -3.87 19.63
CA LYS A 212 4.08 -3.51 20.04
C LYS A 212 4.75 -4.63 20.84
N LEU A 213 4.03 -5.26 21.76
CA LEU A 213 4.55 -6.37 22.56
C LEU A 213 4.92 -7.58 21.68
N LEU A 214 4.08 -7.96 20.72
CA LEU A 214 4.36 -9.05 19.78
C LEU A 214 5.63 -8.77 18.96
N VAL A 215 5.74 -7.55 18.42
CA VAL A 215 6.87 -7.16 17.55
C VAL A 215 8.17 -7.00 18.33
N GLU A 216 8.18 -6.25 19.44
CA GLU A 216 9.41 -5.93 20.18
C GLU A 216 9.94 -7.12 21.01
N LYS A 217 9.07 -7.98 21.51
CA LYS A 217 9.47 -9.17 22.25
C LYS A 217 9.62 -10.40 21.38
N ASN A 218 9.25 -10.32 20.10
CA ASN A 218 9.28 -11.43 19.14
C ASN A 218 8.63 -12.70 19.71
N ILE A 219 7.45 -12.56 20.32
CA ILE A 219 6.66 -13.65 20.88
C ILE A 219 5.52 -14.03 19.93
N THR A 220 5.08 -15.28 20.00
CA THR A 220 3.97 -15.76 19.16
C THR A 220 2.61 -15.31 19.70
N PHE A 221 1.58 -15.44 18.89
CA PHE A 221 0.20 -15.21 19.34
C PHE A 221 -0.16 -16.14 20.50
N ASP A 222 0.22 -17.41 20.41
CA ASP A 222 -0.07 -18.41 21.44
C ASP A 222 0.64 -18.08 22.76
N ASP A 223 1.90 -17.62 22.73
CA ASP A 223 2.62 -17.17 23.93
C ASP A 223 1.86 -16.07 24.66
N LEU A 224 1.37 -15.09 23.89
CA LEU A 224 0.64 -13.96 24.49
C LEU A 224 -0.75 -14.38 24.98
N ILE A 225 -1.47 -15.20 24.23
CA ILE A 225 -2.76 -15.76 24.65
C ILE A 225 -2.59 -16.53 25.95
N ASN A 226 -1.65 -17.46 26.03
CA ASN A 226 -1.38 -18.26 27.21
C ASN A 226 -0.95 -17.42 28.43
N LYS A 227 -0.27 -16.31 28.19
CA LYS A 227 0.14 -15.40 29.27
C LYS A 227 -1.06 -14.65 29.88
N VAL A 228 -2.10 -14.38 29.12
CA VAL A 228 -3.27 -13.60 29.55
C VAL A 228 -4.45 -14.49 29.91
N ALA A 229 -4.66 -15.60 29.19
CA ALA A 229 -5.77 -16.53 29.39
C ALA A 229 -5.41 -17.61 30.42
N THR A 230 -5.75 -17.37 31.68
CA THR A 230 -5.63 -18.39 32.72
C THR A 230 -6.75 -19.43 32.59
N LYS A 231 -6.45 -20.69 32.91
CA LYS A 231 -7.40 -21.80 32.85
C LYS A 231 -8.67 -21.51 33.68
N GLY A 232 -9.84 -21.57 33.03
CA GLY A 232 -11.13 -21.21 33.65
C GLY A 232 -11.35 -19.71 33.82
N GLY A 233 -10.46 -18.87 33.26
CA GLY A 233 -10.51 -17.40 33.38
C GLY A 233 -11.40 -16.74 32.32
N ILE A 234 -11.69 -15.47 32.55
CA ILE A 234 -12.56 -14.63 31.69
C ILE A 234 -12.03 -14.58 30.24
N THR A 235 -10.72 -14.45 30.07
CA THR A 235 -10.09 -14.34 28.74
C THR A 235 -10.21 -15.64 27.95
N GLU A 236 -10.10 -16.81 28.61
CA GLU A 236 -10.30 -18.12 27.98
C GLU A 236 -11.72 -18.26 27.44
N GLU A 237 -12.74 -17.89 28.23
CA GLU A 237 -14.14 -17.96 27.81
C GLU A 237 -14.42 -17.02 26.61
N GLY A 238 -13.87 -15.82 26.62
CA GLY A 238 -13.97 -14.90 25.48
C GLY A 238 -13.27 -15.44 24.23
N ALA A 239 -12.08 -16.01 24.37
CA ALA A 239 -11.32 -16.60 23.27
C ALA A 239 -12.05 -17.77 22.60
N LYS A 240 -12.74 -18.64 23.38
CA LYS A 240 -13.56 -19.73 22.83
C LYS A 240 -14.62 -19.23 21.85
N VAL A 241 -15.31 -18.14 22.20
CA VAL A 241 -16.32 -17.52 21.32
C VAL A 241 -15.69 -16.98 20.03
N ILE A 242 -14.51 -16.34 20.14
CA ILE A 242 -13.78 -15.83 18.97
C ILE A 242 -13.41 -16.98 18.04
N TYR A 243 -12.81 -18.06 18.56
CA TYR A 243 -12.43 -19.23 17.75
C TYR A 243 -13.63 -19.93 17.10
N GLU A 244 -14.78 -19.92 17.74
CA GLU A 244 -16.00 -20.55 17.21
C GLU A 244 -16.64 -19.71 16.08
N LYS A 245 -16.71 -18.37 16.24
CA LYS A 245 -17.54 -17.51 15.39
C LYS A 245 -16.74 -16.71 14.35
N LEU A 246 -15.55 -16.24 14.70
CA LEU A 246 -14.79 -15.33 13.86
C LEU A 246 -14.26 -15.95 12.55
N PRO A 247 -13.88 -17.25 12.49
CA PRO A 247 -13.40 -17.85 11.24
C PRO A 247 -14.38 -17.72 10.09
N GLN A 248 -15.69 -17.87 10.34
CA GLN A 248 -16.69 -17.71 9.29
C GLN A 248 -16.72 -16.27 8.75
N VAL A 249 -16.64 -15.27 9.63
CA VAL A 249 -16.64 -13.84 9.25
C VAL A 249 -15.39 -13.50 8.44
N ILE A 250 -14.24 -14.00 8.85
CA ILE A 250 -12.96 -13.76 8.15
C ILE A 250 -12.97 -14.42 6.76
N ASN A 251 -13.45 -15.67 6.66
CA ASN A 251 -13.60 -16.35 5.37
C ASN A 251 -14.51 -15.56 4.42
N GLU A 252 -15.68 -15.12 4.89
CA GLU A 252 -16.59 -14.31 4.07
C GLU A 252 -15.96 -12.99 3.65
N MET A 253 -15.19 -12.35 4.51
CA MET A 253 -14.43 -11.14 4.19
C MET A 253 -13.45 -11.40 3.06
N PHE A 254 -12.60 -12.43 3.14
CA PHE A 254 -11.63 -12.78 2.10
C PHE A 254 -12.29 -13.19 0.79
N ASP A 255 -13.42 -13.90 0.81
CA ASP A 255 -14.20 -14.23 -0.39
C ASP A 255 -14.67 -12.97 -1.13
N LYS A 256 -15.16 -11.98 -0.37
CA LYS A 256 -15.64 -10.70 -0.94
C LYS A 256 -14.49 -9.86 -1.54
N THR A 257 -13.35 -9.80 -0.86
CA THR A 257 -12.18 -9.06 -1.35
C THR A 257 -11.58 -9.73 -2.59
N SER A 258 -11.39 -11.05 -2.57
CA SER A 258 -10.90 -11.83 -3.72
C SER A 258 -11.78 -11.64 -4.95
N LYS A 259 -13.10 -11.75 -4.80
CA LYS A 259 -14.04 -11.48 -5.90
C LYS A 259 -13.91 -10.06 -6.45
N LYS A 260 -13.66 -9.08 -5.58
CA LYS A 260 -13.46 -7.69 -6.02
C LYS A 260 -12.16 -7.52 -6.80
N VAL A 261 -11.08 -8.22 -6.41
CA VAL A 261 -9.80 -8.24 -7.15
C VAL A 261 -10.00 -8.83 -8.55
N GLU A 262 -10.64 -10.02 -8.66
CA GLU A 262 -10.96 -10.67 -9.93
C GLU A 262 -11.72 -9.74 -10.88
N LEU A 263 -12.78 -9.09 -10.39
CA LEU A 263 -13.54 -8.13 -11.17
C LEU A 263 -12.71 -6.92 -11.64
N THR A 264 -11.71 -6.52 -10.86
CA THR A 264 -10.82 -5.42 -11.24
C THR A 264 -9.87 -5.85 -12.36
N ILE A 265 -9.28 -7.04 -12.23
CA ILE A 265 -8.41 -7.64 -13.28
C ILE A 265 -9.18 -7.78 -14.61
N GLU A 266 -10.41 -8.29 -14.55
CA GLU A 266 -11.26 -8.45 -15.74
C GLU A 266 -11.59 -7.12 -16.41
N LYS A 267 -11.91 -6.08 -15.64
CA LYS A 267 -12.16 -4.74 -16.19
C LYS A 267 -10.94 -4.17 -16.91
N VAL A 268 -9.75 -4.29 -16.33
CA VAL A 268 -8.51 -3.83 -16.99
C VAL A 268 -8.27 -4.64 -18.27
N LYS A 269 -8.46 -5.96 -18.23
CA LYS A 269 -8.34 -6.82 -19.43
C LYS A 269 -9.27 -6.39 -20.56
N ASN A 270 -10.47 -5.97 -20.24
CA ASN A 270 -11.43 -5.52 -21.25
C ASN A 270 -11.05 -4.15 -21.85
N LEU A 271 -10.44 -3.25 -21.08
CA LEU A 271 -9.92 -1.98 -21.60
C LEU A 271 -8.78 -2.20 -22.60
N LEU A 272 -7.89 -3.16 -22.35
CA LEU A 272 -6.77 -3.49 -23.26
C LEU A 272 -7.21 -4.09 -24.61
N LYS A 273 -8.40 -4.69 -24.69
CA LYS A 273 -8.94 -5.23 -25.96
C LYS A 273 -9.53 -4.16 -26.87
N VAL A 274 -9.75 -2.95 -26.36
CA VAL A 274 -10.38 -1.84 -27.08
C VAL A 274 -9.31 -0.87 -27.62
N VAL A 275 -8.07 -0.99 -27.19
CA VAL A 275 -6.89 -0.26 -27.70
C VAL A 275 -6.14 -1.13 -28.69
#